data_b3cf8535799202578e8425bf4af11469
#
_entry.id   b3cf8535799202578e8425bf4af11469
#
_cell.length_a   1.000
_cell.length_b   1.000
_cell.length_c   1.000
_cell.angle_alpha   90.00
_cell.angle_beta   90.00
_cell.angle_gamma   90.00
#
_symmetry.space_group_name_H-M   'P 1'
#
loop_
_entity.id
_entity.type
_entity.pdbx_description
1 polymer ?
#
loop_
_entity_poly.entity_id
_entity_poly.type
_entity_poly.pdbx_seq_one_letter_code
_entity_poly.pdbx_strand_id
1 'polypeptide(L)'
;MNNLEVLDEVTSTKSNESNYKIYCDMDGVLTDFNKQFSELHPGGPKKFEEKNGREEFWGLIDGSGVGFWVGMKWMEDGKLLWEYLKTNHNVELLSSPSRSEHSRLGKRLWVRNHKLGVKLNLAYSYNKKKYAAPNHILIDDRKDNIESWESEGGIGILHTSAEDTIAKLLNIVAQYD
;
A
#
# COMPACT_ATOMS: atom_id res chain seq x y z
N MET A 1 38.61 -12.58 -29.96
CA MET A 1 37.29 -12.76 -29.35
C MET A 1 36.89 -11.43 -28.79
N ASN A 2 35.88 -10.81 -29.38
CA ASN A 2 35.52 -9.40 -29.13
C ASN A 2 34.59 -9.29 -27.91
N ASN A 3 34.91 -8.33 -27.02
CA ASN A 3 34.14 -7.97 -25.83
C ASN A 3 32.72 -7.43 -26.08
N LEU A 4 32.23 -7.53 -27.32
CA LEU A 4 30.87 -7.13 -27.69
C LEU A 4 29.82 -8.26 -27.63
N GLU A 5 30.28 -9.53 -27.64
CA GLU A 5 29.36 -10.68 -27.56
C GLU A 5 28.88 -10.98 -26.13
N VAL A 6 29.59 -10.50 -25.10
CA VAL A 6 29.20 -10.72 -23.69
C VAL A 6 28.15 -9.75 -23.19
N LEU A 7 27.94 -8.63 -23.88
CA LEU A 7 26.95 -7.63 -23.50
C LEU A 7 25.55 -7.91 -24.04
N ASP A 8 25.40 -8.74 -25.07
CA ASP A 8 24.09 -9.11 -25.63
C ASP A 8 23.37 -10.24 -24.88
N GLU A 9 24.08 -11.05 -24.09
CA GLU A 9 23.47 -12.10 -23.26
C GLU A 9 22.85 -11.57 -21.94
N VAL A 10 23.20 -10.36 -21.51
CA VAL A 10 22.67 -9.76 -20.25
C VAL A 10 21.37 -9.00 -20.48
N THR A 11 21.01 -8.67 -21.72
CA THR A 11 19.81 -7.85 -22.04
C THR A 11 18.59 -8.67 -22.46
N SER A 12 18.66 -10.00 -22.47
CA SER A 12 17.53 -10.88 -22.81
C SER A 12 17.02 -11.69 -21.60
N THR A 13 16.97 -11.09 -20.41
CA THR A 13 16.01 -11.56 -19.42
C THR A 13 14.68 -10.91 -19.77
N LYS A 14 13.85 -11.59 -20.59
CA LYS A 14 12.41 -11.38 -20.58
C LYS A 14 12.02 -11.31 -19.10
N SER A 15 11.40 -10.18 -18.71
CA SER A 15 10.68 -10.09 -17.45
C SER A 15 9.81 -11.32 -17.36
N ASN A 16 10.13 -12.31 -16.54
CA ASN A 16 9.16 -13.27 -16.07
C ASN A 16 8.07 -12.41 -15.43
N GLU A 17 6.95 -12.22 -16.14
CA GLU A 17 5.77 -11.64 -15.53
C GLU A 17 5.47 -12.57 -14.36
N SER A 18 5.77 -12.12 -13.17
CA SER A 18 5.47 -12.91 -11.98
C SER A 18 3.97 -13.20 -12.02
N ASN A 19 3.57 -14.46 -11.91
CA ASN A 19 2.17 -14.89 -11.92
C ASN A 19 1.37 -14.30 -10.74
N TYR A 20 2.02 -13.45 -9.93
CA TYR A 20 1.44 -12.82 -8.76
C TYR A 20 0.85 -11.46 -9.09
N LYS A 21 -0.32 -11.21 -8.53
CA LYS A 21 -0.93 -9.88 -8.47
C LYS A 21 -0.75 -9.30 -7.09
N ILE A 22 -0.20 -8.09 -7.01
CA ILE A 22 0.04 -7.41 -5.74
C ILE A 22 -1.06 -6.38 -5.48
N TYR A 23 -1.59 -6.41 -4.26
CA TYR A 23 -2.44 -5.38 -3.70
C TYR A 23 -1.66 -4.67 -2.60
N CYS A 24 -1.44 -3.37 -2.76
CA CYS A 24 -0.70 -2.55 -1.81
C CYS A 24 -1.67 -1.59 -1.09
N ASP A 25 -1.65 -1.60 0.24
CA ASP A 25 -2.36 -0.59 1.03
C ASP A 25 -1.72 0.79 0.88
N MET A 26 -2.44 1.83 1.25
CA MET A 26 -1.95 3.21 1.24
C MET A 26 -1.50 3.65 2.63
N ASP A 27 -2.42 3.82 3.56
CA ASP A 27 -2.15 4.40 4.87
C ASP A 27 -1.26 3.48 5.72
N GLY A 28 -0.11 3.98 6.16
CA GLY A 28 0.89 3.22 6.91
C GLY A 28 1.86 2.40 6.04
N VAL A 29 1.64 2.34 4.72
CA VAL A 29 2.52 1.68 3.75
C VAL A 29 3.14 2.72 2.80
N LEU A 30 2.30 3.45 2.08
CA LEU A 30 2.74 4.49 1.14
C LEU A 30 2.52 5.90 1.70
N THR A 31 1.39 6.13 2.39
CA THR A 31 0.96 7.42 2.91
C THR A 31 1.07 7.49 4.43
N ASP A 32 1.62 8.59 4.94
CA ASP A 32 1.83 8.81 6.38
C ASP A 32 0.60 9.46 7.03
N PHE A 33 -0.39 8.62 7.33
CA PHE A 33 -1.60 9.03 8.02
C PHE A 33 -1.31 9.62 9.41
N ASN A 34 -0.37 9.04 10.14
CA ASN A 34 -0.05 9.49 11.49
C ASN A 34 0.53 10.90 11.48
N LYS A 35 1.42 11.19 10.55
CA LYS A 35 1.99 12.52 10.36
C LYS A 35 0.93 13.53 9.96
N GLN A 36 0.06 13.17 9.01
CA GLN A 36 -1.04 14.02 8.57
C GLN A 36 -2.00 14.35 9.73
N PHE A 37 -2.34 13.34 10.55
CA PHE A 37 -3.16 13.56 11.74
C PHE A 37 -2.48 14.47 12.76
N SER A 38 -1.16 14.35 12.92
CA SER A 38 -0.40 15.17 13.85
C SER A 38 -0.36 16.66 13.48
N GLU A 39 -0.64 16.99 12.22
CA GLU A 39 -0.86 18.38 11.77
C GLU A 39 -2.19 18.95 12.28
N LEU A 40 -3.22 18.09 12.47
CA LEU A 40 -4.50 18.50 13.07
C LEU A 40 -4.43 18.56 14.59
N HIS A 41 -3.79 17.58 15.19
CA HIS A 41 -3.71 17.47 16.65
C HIS A 41 -2.34 16.94 17.09
N PRO A 42 -1.53 17.76 17.80
CA PRO A 42 -0.25 17.32 18.37
C PRO A 42 -0.45 16.14 19.33
N GLY A 43 0.37 15.10 19.20
CA GLY A 43 0.30 13.89 20.02
C GLY A 43 -0.14 12.64 19.26
N GLY A 44 -0.62 12.83 18.03
CA GLY A 44 -0.91 11.75 17.10
C GLY A 44 -2.26 11.07 17.28
N PRO A 45 -2.63 10.20 16.33
CA PRO A 45 -3.96 9.62 16.25
C PRO A 45 -4.31 8.72 17.43
N LYS A 46 -3.39 7.86 17.85
CA LYS A 46 -3.65 6.88 18.92
C LYS A 46 -4.02 7.53 20.23
N LYS A 47 -3.21 8.51 20.68
CA LYS A 47 -3.47 9.24 21.94
C LYS A 47 -4.76 10.05 21.87
N PHE A 48 -5.06 10.61 20.69
CA PHE A 48 -6.29 11.36 20.52
C PHE A 48 -7.51 10.44 20.64
N GLU A 49 -7.52 9.32 19.92
CA GLU A 49 -8.63 8.36 19.92
C GLU A 49 -8.84 7.75 21.33
N GLU A 50 -7.76 7.38 22.02
CA GLU A 50 -7.81 6.85 23.39
C GLU A 50 -8.42 7.86 24.39
N LYS A 51 -8.14 9.15 24.20
CA LYS A 51 -8.63 10.22 25.10
C LYS A 51 -10.05 10.67 24.76
N ASN A 52 -10.38 10.81 23.49
CA ASN A 52 -11.60 11.49 23.02
C ASN A 52 -12.62 10.52 22.43
N GLY A 53 -12.23 9.28 22.16
CA GLY A 53 -13.07 8.26 21.53
C GLY A 53 -13.07 8.32 19.99
N ARG A 54 -13.59 7.25 19.43
CA ARG A 54 -13.56 7.00 17.97
C ARG A 54 -14.44 7.98 17.17
N GLU A 55 -15.55 8.41 17.74
CA GLU A 55 -16.47 9.35 17.09
C GLU A 55 -15.81 10.72 16.90
N GLU A 56 -15.22 11.26 17.97
CA GLU A 56 -14.47 12.52 17.93
C GLU A 56 -13.26 12.44 16.99
N PHE A 57 -12.56 11.30 17.02
CA PHE A 57 -11.42 11.05 16.13
C PHE A 57 -11.80 11.18 14.66
N TRP A 58 -12.84 10.47 14.22
CA TRP A 58 -13.29 10.55 12.83
C TRP A 58 -13.98 11.88 12.52
N GLY A 59 -14.68 12.48 13.49
CA GLY A 59 -15.27 13.81 13.35
C GLY A 59 -14.23 14.89 13.05
N LEU A 60 -13.06 14.85 13.71
CA LEU A 60 -11.96 15.76 13.46
C LEU A 60 -11.40 15.61 12.02
N ILE A 61 -11.21 14.38 11.58
CA ILE A 61 -10.71 14.09 10.22
C ILE A 61 -11.73 14.51 9.17
N ASP A 62 -12.98 14.15 9.34
CA ASP A 62 -14.06 14.47 8.40
C ASP A 62 -14.33 15.98 8.33
N GLY A 63 -14.20 16.69 9.44
CA GLY A 63 -14.27 18.15 9.50
C GLY A 63 -13.13 18.84 8.72
N SER A 64 -12.01 18.18 8.53
CA SER A 64 -10.88 18.66 7.72
C SER A 64 -11.11 18.47 6.22
N GLY A 65 -12.13 17.73 5.82
CA GLY A 65 -12.54 17.54 4.43
C GLY A 65 -11.54 16.77 3.57
N VAL A 66 -11.63 16.98 2.26
CA VAL A 66 -10.78 16.33 1.25
C VAL A 66 -9.29 16.64 1.45
N GLY A 67 -8.98 17.84 1.94
CA GLY A 67 -7.61 18.33 2.13
C GLY A 67 -6.76 17.43 3.01
N PHE A 68 -7.34 16.81 4.04
CA PHE A 68 -6.65 15.84 4.88
C PHE A 68 -6.04 14.71 4.05
N TRP A 69 -6.84 14.10 3.19
CA TRP A 69 -6.46 12.93 2.41
C TRP A 69 -5.52 13.26 1.25
N VAL A 70 -5.77 14.38 0.56
CA VAL A 70 -4.92 14.85 -0.54
C VAL A 70 -3.57 15.33 -0.04
N GLY A 71 -3.51 15.90 1.16
CA GLY A 71 -2.30 16.47 1.76
C GLY A 71 -1.34 15.46 2.37
N MET A 72 -1.73 14.18 2.50
CA MET A 72 -0.87 13.16 3.09
C MET A 72 0.50 13.09 2.40
N LYS A 73 1.54 13.02 3.18
CA LYS A 73 2.91 12.82 2.70
C LYS A 73 3.16 11.33 2.45
N TRP A 74 4.16 11.03 1.66
CA TRP A 74 4.70 9.69 1.58
C TRP A 74 5.24 9.26 2.94
N MET A 75 5.12 7.95 3.25
CA MET A 75 5.96 7.33 4.27
C MET A 75 7.43 7.56 3.89
N GLU A 76 8.32 7.57 4.86
CA GLU A 76 9.75 7.86 4.65
C GLU A 76 10.36 7.00 3.53
N ASP A 77 10.02 5.72 3.50
CA ASP A 77 10.46 4.74 2.49
C ASP A 77 9.35 4.33 1.48
N GLY A 78 8.17 4.93 1.61
CA GLY A 78 7.00 4.56 0.80
C GLY A 78 7.20 4.77 -0.69
N LYS A 79 7.91 5.84 -1.07
CA LYS A 79 8.22 6.11 -2.48
C LYS A 79 9.20 5.09 -3.05
N LEU A 80 10.18 4.64 -2.26
CA LEU A 80 11.12 3.58 -2.66
C LEU A 80 10.36 2.26 -2.89
N LEU A 81 9.49 1.88 -1.96
CA LEU A 81 8.65 0.69 -2.13
C LEU A 81 7.78 0.79 -3.38
N TRP A 82 7.13 1.93 -3.59
CA TRP A 82 6.25 2.14 -4.74
C TRP A 82 6.99 1.98 -6.07
N GLU A 83 8.15 2.61 -6.24
CA GLU A 83 8.94 2.52 -7.48
C GLU A 83 9.40 1.07 -7.73
N TYR A 84 9.77 0.32 -6.68
CA TYR A 84 10.09 -1.09 -6.79
C TYR A 84 8.89 -1.92 -7.27
N LEU A 85 7.73 -1.76 -6.62
CA LEU A 85 6.52 -2.51 -6.94
C LEU A 85 6.06 -2.27 -8.37
N LYS A 86 5.98 -1.00 -8.75
CA LYS A 86 5.52 -0.56 -10.07
C LYS A 86 6.42 -1.04 -11.20
N THR A 87 7.74 -1.10 -10.95
CA THR A 87 8.72 -1.50 -11.98
C THR A 87 8.76 -3.01 -12.17
N ASN A 88 8.57 -3.78 -11.10
CA ASN A 88 8.85 -5.22 -11.10
C ASN A 88 7.59 -6.11 -11.05
N HIS A 89 6.42 -5.55 -10.76
CA HIS A 89 5.23 -6.35 -10.47
C HIS A 89 3.95 -5.77 -11.08
N ASN A 90 2.96 -6.65 -11.25
CA ASN A 90 1.57 -6.25 -11.52
C ASN A 90 0.92 -5.79 -10.19
N VAL A 91 0.87 -4.49 -9.94
CA VAL A 91 0.39 -3.90 -8.70
C VAL A 91 -0.87 -3.07 -8.88
N GLU A 92 -1.82 -3.24 -7.97
CA GLU A 92 -2.95 -2.34 -7.75
C GLU A 92 -2.93 -1.82 -6.31
N LEU A 93 -3.59 -0.71 -6.05
CA LEU A 93 -3.80 -0.23 -4.69
C LEU A 93 -5.10 -0.81 -4.11
N LEU A 94 -5.09 -1.14 -2.82
CA LEU A 94 -6.25 -1.62 -2.08
C LEU A 94 -6.29 -0.94 -0.72
N SER A 95 -7.09 0.11 -0.60
CA SER A 95 -7.11 0.98 0.58
C SER A 95 -8.51 1.07 1.19
N SER A 96 -8.56 1.16 2.52
CA SER A 96 -9.82 1.36 3.24
C SER A 96 -10.14 2.85 3.32
N PRO A 97 -11.31 3.28 2.79
CA PRO A 97 -11.78 4.63 3.02
C PRO A 97 -12.41 4.74 4.42
N SER A 98 -12.49 5.95 4.96
CA SER A 98 -13.41 6.25 6.05
C SER A 98 -14.87 6.21 5.52
N ARG A 99 -15.85 6.42 6.40
CA ARG A 99 -17.25 6.50 5.98
C ARG A 99 -17.56 7.77 5.18
N SER A 100 -16.69 8.78 5.27
CA SER A 100 -16.83 10.04 4.56
C SER A 100 -16.45 9.91 3.08
N GLU A 101 -17.25 10.55 2.21
CA GLU A 101 -16.90 10.69 0.79
C GLU A 101 -15.62 11.51 0.56
N HIS A 102 -15.25 12.37 1.52
CA HIS A 102 -13.97 13.10 1.47
C HIS A 102 -12.77 12.17 1.40
N SER A 103 -12.81 11.04 2.11
CA SER A 103 -11.71 10.07 2.05
C SER A 103 -11.63 9.37 0.70
N ARG A 104 -12.77 9.00 0.12
CA ARG A 104 -12.84 8.36 -1.21
C ARG A 104 -12.31 9.28 -2.29
N LEU A 105 -12.80 10.50 -2.31
CA LEU A 105 -12.35 11.51 -3.25
C LEU A 105 -10.87 11.86 -3.04
N GLY A 106 -10.46 12.09 -1.79
CA GLY A 106 -9.10 12.46 -1.45
C GLY A 106 -8.07 11.42 -1.82
N LYS A 107 -8.34 10.13 -1.56
CA LYS A 107 -7.45 9.02 -1.97
C LYS A 107 -7.33 8.94 -3.49
N ARG A 108 -8.42 9.09 -4.25
CA ARG A 108 -8.36 9.14 -5.72
C ARG A 108 -7.52 10.32 -6.23
N LEU A 109 -7.73 11.50 -5.62
CA LEU A 109 -6.96 12.70 -5.97
C LEU A 109 -5.48 12.54 -5.64
N TRP A 110 -5.16 11.94 -4.49
CA TRP A 110 -3.78 11.66 -4.10
C TRP A 110 -3.07 10.77 -5.13
N VAL A 111 -3.69 9.65 -5.50
CA VAL A 111 -3.17 8.71 -6.52
C VAL A 111 -2.96 9.42 -7.86
N ARG A 112 -3.92 10.24 -8.29
CA ARG A 112 -3.83 11.02 -9.53
C ARG A 112 -2.72 12.06 -9.48
N ASN A 113 -2.62 12.83 -8.40
CA ASN A 113 -1.66 13.91 -8.25
C ASN A 113 -0.22 13.38 -8.20
N HIS A 114 0.00 12.19 -7.65
CA HIS A 114 1.29 11.52 -7.62
C HIS A 114 1.55 10.68 -8.89
N LYS A 115 0.63 10.69 -9.87
CA LYS A 115 0.76 10.01 -11.17
C LYS A 115 1.10 8.52 -11.03
N LEU A 116 0.46 7.82 -10.10
CA LEU A 116 0.77 6.41 -9.86
C LEU A 116 0.40 5.53 -11.06
N GLY A 117 -0.64 5.86 -11.81
CA GLY A 117 -1.00 5.20 -13.06
C GLY A 117 -1.53 3.78 -12.89
N VAL A 118 -2.01 3.43 -11.70
CA VAL A 118 -2.57 2.11 -11.38
C VAL A 118 -4.00 2.21 -10.86
N LYS A 119 -4.70 1.09 -10.86
CA LYS A 119 -6.04 1.01 -10.32
C LYS A 119 -6.02 1.16 -8.80
N LEU A 120 -6.92 2.01 -8.29
CA LEU A 120 -7.22 2.14 -6.86
C LEU A 120 -8.53 1.43 -6.55
N ASN A 121 -8.46 0.39 -5.72
CA ASN A 121 -9.60 -0.30 -5.14
C ASN A 121 -9.85 0.27 -3.75
N LEU A 122 -11.07 0.75 -3.51
CA LEU A 122 -11.51 1.25 -2.21
C LEU A 122 -12.48 0.25 -1.58
N ALA A 123 -12.02 -0.42 -0.54
CA ALA A 123 -12.79 -1.42 0.18
C ALA A 123 -12.55 -1.26 1.68
N TYR A 124 -13.61 -1.34 2.50
CA TYR A 124 -13.43 -1.39 3.96
C TYR A 124 -12.55 -2.57 4.37
N SER A 125 -11.81 -2.45 5.48
CA SER A 125 -10.85 -3.47 5.93
C SER A 125 -11.43 -4.87 5.93
N TYR A 126 -12.65 -5.06 6.44
CA TYR A 126 -13.33 -6.37 6.48
C TYR A 126 -13.72 -6.94 5.10
N ASN A 127 -13.66 -6.11 4.05
CA ASN A 127 -13.93 -6.51 2.67
C ASN A 127 -12.65 -6.69 1.82
N LYS A 128 -11.47 -6.28 2.31
CA LYS A 128 -10.21 -6.48 1.60
C LYS A 128 -10.00 -7.93 1.21
N LYS A 129 -10.31 -8.86 2.11
CA LYS A 129 -10.20 -10.31 1.89
C LYS A 129 -10.95 -10.85 0.68
N LYS A 130 -11.96 -10.14 0.17
CA LYS A 130 -12.69 -10.52 -1.06
C LYS A 130 -11.84 -10.44 -2.33
N TYR A 131 -10.69 -9.78 -2.26
CA TYR A 131 -9.71 -9.70 -3.34
C TYR A 131 -8.64 -10.81 -3.26
N ALA A 132 -8.65 -11.61 -2.20
CA ALA A 132 -7.68 -12.69 -2.01
C ALA A 132 -7.87 -13.81 -3.02
N ALA A 133 -6.76 -14.39 -3.45
CA ALA A 133 -6.68 -15.60 -4.27
C ALA A 133 -5.27 -16.21 -4.09
N PRO A 134 -5.03 -17.48 -4.47
CA PRO A 134 -3.75 -18.14 -4.23
C PRO A 134 -2.52 -17.43 -4.77
N ASN A 135 -2.66 -16.67 -5.87
CA ASN A 135 -1.60 -15.89 -6.49
C ASN A 135 -1.72 -14.37 -6.22
N HIS A 136 -2.55 -13.97 -5.27
CA HIS A 136 -2.70 -12.57 -4.87
C HIS A 136 -1.94 -12.30 -3.57
N ILE A 137 -1.09 -11.27 -3.59
CA ILE A 137 -0.31 -10.82 -2.44
C ILE A 137 -0.90 -9.51 -1.91
N LEU A 138 -1.17 -9.44 -0.61
CA LEU A 138 -1.52 -8.18 0.08
C LEU A 138 -0.31 -7.67 0.85
N ILE A 139 0.05 -6.41 0.63
CA ILE A 139 1.00 -5.65 1.45
C ILE A 139 0.18 -4.68 2.30
N ASP A 140 0.18 -4.84 3.61
CA ASP A 140 -0.63 -4.06 4.55
C ASP A 140 0.11 -3.96 5.89
N ASP A 141 0.02 -2.84 6.60
CA ASP A 141 0.67 -2.63 7.90
C ASP A 141 -0.16 -3.16 9.08
N ARG A 142 -1.37 -3.64 8.81
CA ARG A 142 -2.29 -4.16 9.82
C ARG A 142 -2.34 -5.69 9.80
N LYS A 143 -1.97 -6.27 10.94
CA LYS A 143 -1.95 -7.72 11.13
C LYS A 143 -3.32 -8.37 10.90
N ASP A 144 -4.41 -7.75 11.36
CA ASP A 144 -5.77 -8.25 11.18
C ASP A 144 -6.19 -8.32 9.71
N ASN A 145 -5.74 -7.38 8.87
CA ASN A 145 -5.98 -7.43 7.42
C ASN A 145 -5.20 -8.60 6.79
N ILE A 146 -3.94 -8.81 7.19
CA ILE A 146 -3.09 -9.89 6.69
C ILE A 146 -3.69 -11.25 7.06
N GLU A 147 -4.02 -11.49 8.33
CA GLU A 147 -4.63 -12.75 8.79
C GLU A 147 -5.96 -13.04 8.08
N SER A 148 -6.79 -12.01 7.90
CA SER A 148 -8.06 -12.13 7.18
C SER A 148 -7.86 -12.45 5.69
N TRP A 149 -6.83 -11.89 5.04
CA TRP A 149 -6.46 -12.18 3.66
C TRP A 149 -5.97 -13.61 3.47
N GLU A 150 -5.09 -14.07 4.37
CA GLU A 150 -4.55 -15.42 4.35
C GLU A 150 -5.62 -16.49 4.63
N SER A 151 -6.62 -16.17 5.45
CA SER A 151 -7.76 -17.07 5.70
C SER A 151 -8.59 -17.36 4.45
N GLU A 152 -8.53 -16.50 3.42
CA GLU A 152 -9.18 -16.69 2.11
C GLU A 152 -8.20 -17.26 1.05
N GLY A 153 -7.03 -17.73 1.48
CA GLY A 153 -6.04 -18.40 0.61
C GLY A 153 -5.10 -17.48 -0.15
N GLY A 154 -5.08 -16.18 0.15
CA GLY A 154 -4.09 -15.24 -0.39
C GLY A 154 -2.77 -15.28 0.37
N ILE A 155 -1.77 -14.56 -0.11
CA ILE A 155 -0.46 -14.43 0.52
C ILE A 155 -0.38 -13.05 1.18
N GLY A 156 -0.09 -13.00 2.47
CA GLY A 156 0.03 -11.77 3.24
C GLY A 156 1.48 -11.35 3.47
N ILE A 157 1.77 -10.06 3.33
CA ILE A 157 3.02 -9.45 3.76
C ILE A 157 2.69 -8.34 4.75
N LEU A 158 2.96 -8.60 6.03
CA LEU A 158 2.88 -7.54 7.04
C LEU A 158 4.03 -6.56 6.81
N HIS A 159 3.65 -5.35 6.40
CA HIS A 159 4.59 -4.28 6.10
C HIS A 159 5.16 -3.67 7.38
N THR A 160 6.47 -3.55 7.45
CA THR A 160 7.21 -2.86 8.51
C THR A 160 8.16 -1.81 7.95
N SER A 161 8.76 -2.09 6.78
CA SER A 161 9.59 -1.18 6.00
C SER A 161 9.61 -1.60 4.53
N ALA A 162 10.04 -0.71 3.65
CA ALA A 162 10.22 -1.05 2.23
C ALA A 162 11.22 -2.18 2.04
N GLU A 163 12.37 -2.12 2.74
CA GLU A 163 13.41 -3.14 2.66
C GLU A 163 12.89 -4.52 3.06
N ASP A 164 12.22 -4.64 4.20
CA ASP A 164 11.63 -5.89 4.69
C ASP A 164 10.58 -6.44 3.71
N THR A 165 9.70 -5.57 3.20
CA THR A 165 8.67 -5.95 2.25
C THR A 165 9.26 -6.46 0.93
N ILE A 166 10.25 -5.78 0.39
CA ILE A 166 10.95 -6.18 -0.83
C ILE A 166 11.65 -7.53 -0.64
N ALA A 167 12.33 -7.73 0.49
CA ALA A 167 12.98 -9.01 0.81
C ALA A 167 11.98 -10.17 0.87
N LYS A 168 10.81 -9.96 1.50
CA LYS A 168 9.72 -10.95 1.54
C LYS A 168 9.17 -11.26 0.16
N LEU A 169 8.95 -10.23 -0.67
CA LEU A 169 8.50 -10.42 -2.06
C LEU A 169 9.48 -11.24 -2.87
N LEU A 170 10.77 -10.93 -2.80
CA LEU A 170 11.81 -11.70 -3.50
C LEU A 170 11.79 -13.17 -3.09
N ASN A 171 11.64 -13.46 -1.79
CA ASN A 171 11.55 -14.84 -1.29
C ASN A 171 10.30 -15.57 -1.81
N ILE A 172 9.14 -14.89 -1.87
CA ILE A 172 7.90 -15.47 -2.40
C ILE A 172 8.08 -15.81 -3.88
N VAL A 173 8.56 -14.87 -4.69
CA VAL A 173 8.76 -15.09 -6.13
C VAL A 173 9.75 -16.21 -6.40
N ALA A 174 10.87 -16.26 -5.67
CA ALA A 174 11.91 -17.28 -5.85
C ALA A 174 11.47 -18.71 -5.48
N GLN A 175 10.39 -18.90 -4.73
CA GLN A 175 9.86 -20.22 -4.38
C GLN A 175 9.07 -20.89 -5.50
N TYR A 176 8.70 -20.13 -6.52
CA TYR A 176 7.79 -20.59 -7.59
C TYR A 176 8.41 -20.48 -9.00
N ASP A 177 9.65 -19.99 -9.10
CA ASP A 177 10.50 -20.06 -10.30
C ASP A 177 11.34 -21.36 -10.29
#